data_381bd88c4388a7b1e32af7731a564ee0
#
_entry.id   381bd88c4388a7b1e32af7731a564ee0
#
_cell.length_a   1.000
_cell.length_b   1.000
_cell.length_c   1.000
_cell.angle_alpha   90.00
_cell.angle_beta   90.00
_cell.angle_gamma   90.00
#
_symmetry.space_group_name_H-M   'P 1'
#
loop_
_entity.id
_entity.type
_entity.pdbx_description
1 polymer ?
#
loop_
_entity_poly.entity_id
_entity_poly.type
_entity_poly.pdbx_seq_one_letter_code
_entity_poly.pdbx_strand_id
1 'polypeptide(L)'
;MSATRGIHHLALNTEDMRTTVDFYTRVVGMPLVHAMKVPAGLGTGPGNRGNPPYERIRHYFFDMGNDSLLAFFEIPRGAEPRAKRDGIGGMQHVAFSTTVQNFAALQERLRDAGVAYDGPLDILPGLVSIYFFDPNGIRLEACCEPAKGEKPGVVESVRQTRDEAREEMESVDAGWARTTIAQGGFK
;
A
#
# COMPACT_ATOMS: atom_id res chain seq x y z
N MET A 1 -0.64 15.73 -17.68
CA MET A 1 -0.44 15.82 -16.20
C MET A 1 -1.46 14.92 -15.54
N SER A 2 -1.13 14.29 -14.40
CA SER A 2 -2.10 13.50 -13.65
C SER A 2 -3.21 14.40 -13.10
N ALA A 3 -4.46 13.89 -13.05
CA ALA A 3 -5.57 14.58 -12.42
C ALA A 3 -5.50 14.57 -10.90
N THR A 4 -4.70 13.67 -10.32
CA THR A 4 -4.48 13.54 -8.89
C THR A 4 -3.03 13.92 -8.52
N ARG A 5 -2.80 14.23 -7.24
CA ARG A 5 -1.46 14.51 -6.69
C ARG A 5 -0.85 13.32 -5.93
N GLY A 6 -1.43 12.15 -6.04
CA GLY A 6 -1.03 10.94 -5.34
C GLY A 6 -2.12 10.44 -4.38
N ILE A 7 -1.72 9.60 -3.44
CA ILE A 7 -2.60 9.03 -2.42
C ILE A 7 -2.62 9.98 -1.21
N HIS A 8 -3.81 10.48 -0.83
CA HIS A 8 -3.98 11.23 0.42
C HIS A 8 -3.85 10.28 1.62
N HIS A 9 -4.65 9.22 1.64
CA HIS A 9 -4.52 8.13 2.61
C HIS A 9 -5.05 6.82 2.03
N LEU A 10 -4.45 5.73 2.49
CA LEU A 10 -4.92 4.37 2.28
C LEU A 10 -5.54 3.87 3.59
N ALA A 11 -6.83 3.55 3.58
CA ALA A 11 -7.53 3.07 4.76
C ALA A 11 -7.70 1.55 4.71
N LEU A 12 -7.27 0.88 5.77
CA LEU A 12 -7.29 -0.55 5.97
C LEU A 12 -8.05 -0.89 7.25
N ASN A 13 -8.30 -2.18 7.48
CA ASN A 13 -8.97 -2.65 8.68
C ASN A 13 -8.01 -3.48 9.56
N THR A 14 -8.20 -3.37 10.87
CA THR A 14 -7.53 -4.20 11.87
C THR A 14 -8.54 -4.67 12.92
N GLU A 15 -8.30 -5.80 13.54
CA GLU A 15 -9.06 -6.24 14.74
C GLU A 15 -8.34 -5.93 16.06
N ASP A 16 -7.11 -5.40 16.00
CA ASP A 16 -6.29 -5.06 17.16
C ASP A 16 -5.43 -3.83 16.87
N MET A 17 -5.93 -2.67 17.24
CA MET A 17 -5.24 -1.40 16.99
C MET A 17 -3.92 -1.30 17.75
N ARG A 18 -3.82 -1.88 18.96
CA ARG A 18 -2.58 -1.85 19.73
C ARG A 18 -1.47 -2.59 19.00
N THR A 19 -1.72 -3.83 18.59
CA THR A 19 -0.76 -4.64 17.82
C THR A 19 -0.40 -3.96 16.50
N THR A 20 -1.37 -3.33 15.84
CA THR A 20 -1.15 -2.57 14.61
C THR A 20 -0.24 -1.36 14.85
N VAL A 21 -0.49 -0.56 15.88
CA VAL A 21 0.36 0.60 16.24
C VAL A 21 1.78 0.13 16.54
N ASP A 22 1.94 -0.88 17.38
CA ASP A 22 3.27 -1.41 17.73
C ASP A 22 4.03 -1.89 16.48
N PHE A 23 3.37 -2.58 15.56
CA PHE A 23 3.98 -3.06 14.32
C PHE A 23 4.40 -1.92 13.40
N TYR A 24 3.47 -1.00 13.07
CA TYR A 24 3.77 0.05 12.12
C TYR A 24 4.76 1.09 12.66
N THR A 25 4.74 1.39 13.96
CA THR A 25 5.69 2.35 14.54
C THR A 25 7.07 1.75 14.80
N ARG A 26 7.17 0.52 15.31
CA ARG A 26 8.43 -0.06 15.77
C ARG A 26 9.10 -0.93 14.71
N VAL A 27 8.31 -1.68 13.93
CA VAL A 27 8.86 -2.60 12.91
C VAL A 27 8.96 -1.89 11.57
N VAL A 28 7.85 -1.33 11.07
CA VAL A 28 7.88 -0.62 9.77
C VAL A 28 8.59 0.72 9.90
N GLY A 29 8.42 1.43 11.02
CA GLY A 29 9.04 2.73 11.26
C GLY A 29 8.23 3.92 10.76
N MET A 30 6.90 3.76 10.67
CA MET A 30 5.96 4.83 10.32
C MET A 30 5.46 5.52 11.60
N PRO A 31 5.69 6.82 11.80
CA PRO A 31 5.18 7.54 12.96
C PRO A 31 3.64 7.54 12.99
N LEU A 32 3.05 7.32 14.17
CA LEU A 32 1.64 7.60 14.39
C LEU A 32 1.43 9.11 14.48
N VAL A 33 0.58 9.69 13.63
CA VAL A 33 0.38 11.15 13.55
C VAL A 33 -1.03 11.57 13.99
N HIS A 34 -2.01 10.66 13.99
CA HIS A 34 -3.35 10.97 14.48
C HIS A 34 -4.04 9.74 15.03
N ALA A 35 -4.73 9.89 16.15
CA ALA A 35 -5.49 8.83 16.81
C ALA A 35 -6.85 9.38 17.28
N MET A 36 -7.92 8.82 16.76
CA MET A 36 -9.27 9.26 17.11
C MET A 36 -10.24 8.09 17.26
N LYS A 37 -11.35 8.33 17.94
CA LYS A 37 -12.56 7.54 17.76
C LYS A 37 -13.45 8.22 16.73
N VAL A 38 -14.02 7.41 15.85
CA VAL A 38 -15.00 7.90 14.87
C VAL A 38 -16.18 8.51 15.63
N PRO A 39 -16.61 9.75 15.32
CA PRO A 39 -17.76 10.37 15.97
C PRO A 39 -19.04 9.55 15.80
N ALA A 40 -19.93 9.61 16.78
CA ALA A 40 -21.25 9.00 16.68
C ALA A 40 -22.04 9.58 15.50
N GLY A 41 -22.79 8.73 14.82
CA GLY A 41 -23.58 9.11 13.64
C GLY A 41 -22.84 9.03 12.32
N LEU A 42 -21.52 8.70 12.31
CA LEU A 42 -20.76 8.41 11.11
C LEU A 42 -20.58 6.91 10.87
N GLY A 43 -21.15 6.07 11.72
CA GLY A 43 -21.04 4.62 11.60
C GLY A 43 -21.96 4.01 10.55
N THR A 44 -22.14 2.70 10.66
CA THR A 44 -22.91 1.93 9.72
C THR A 44 -24.40 2.25 9.77
N GLY A 45 -24.99 2.33 8.61
CA GLY A 45 -26.43 2.41 8.41
C GLY A 45 -26.77 1.96 7.01
N PRO A 46 -28.04 1.83 6.62
CA PRO A 46 -28.44 1.35 5.31
C PRO A 46 -27.86 2.12 4.13
N GLY A 47 -27.48 3.38 4.31
CA GLY A 47 -26.84 4.22 3.32
C GLY A 47 -25.33 4.37 3.50
N ASN A 48 -24.77 3.90 4.61
CA ASN A 48 -23.35 4.07 4.96
C ASN A 48 -22.54 2.84 4.54
N ARG A 49 -22.25 2.75 3.26
CA ARG A 49 -21.49 1.64 2.70
C ARG A 49 -19.99 1.84 2.96
N GLY A 50 -19.59 1.53 4.19
CA GLY A 50 -18.19 1.32 4.51
C GLY A 50 -17.39 2.55 4.92
N ASN A 51 -18.02 3.61 5.43
CA ASN A 51 -17.23 4.73 5.97
C ASN A 51 -17.89 5.40 7.17
N PRO A 52 -17.49 5.11 8.39
CA PRO A 52 -16.68 3.96 8.82
C PRO A 52 -17.51 2.67 8.84
N PRO A 53 -16.89 1.49 8.85
CA PRO A 53 -17.64 0.22 8.80
C PRO A 53 -18.46 -0.08 10.05
N TYR A 54 -18.10 0.53 11.21
CA TYR A 54 -18.79 0.37 12.49
C TYR A 54 -18.82 1.69 13.27
N GLU A 55 -19.77 1.80 14.20
CA GLU A 55 -19.89 2.98 15.07
C GLU A 55 -18.78 3.04 16.13
N ARG A 56 -18.33 4.26 16.42
CA ARG A 56 -17.42 4.59 17.52
C ARG A 56 -16.12 3.77 17.59
N ILE A 57 -15.70 3.21 16.47
CA ILE A 57 -14.46 2.47 16.37
C ILE A 57 -13.25 3.43 16.35
N ARG A 58 -12.05 2.89 16.63
CA ARG A 58 -10.82 3.64 16.48
C ARG A 58 -10.47 3.82 15.01
N HIS A 59 -9.92 4.99 14.69
CA HIS A 59 -9.39 5.32 13.37
C HIS A 59 -8.07 6.07 13.54
N TYR A 60 -6.96 5.41 13.22
CA TYR A 60 -5.61 5.90 13.45
C TYR A 60 -4.84 6.06 12.17
N PHE A 61 -3.96 7.08 12.12
CA PHE A 61 -3.22 7.47 10.93
C PHE A 61 -1.73 7.49 11.19
N PHE A 62 -0.97 6.92 10.27
CA PHE A 62 0.49 6.85 10.27
C PHE A 62 1.03 7.65 9.11
N ASP A 63 2.14 8.35 9.31
CA ASP A 63 2.87 9.00 8.24
C ASP A 63 3.57 7.93 7.37
N MET A 64 3.14 7.83 6.13
CA MET A 64 3.69 6.90 5.15
C MET A 64 4.85 7.52 4.36
N GLY A 65 5.11 8.79 4.58
CA GLY A 65 6.06 9.60 3.82
C GLY A 65 5.43 10.21 2.57
N ASN A 66 6.15 11.15 1.98
CA ASN A 66 5.76 11.83 0.75
C ASN A 66 4.32 12.39 0.78
N ASP A 67 3.97 13.05 1.91
CA ASP A 67 2.64 13.68 2.15
C ASP A 67 1.46 12.70 1.97
N SER A 68 1.65 11.45 2.40
CA SER A 68 0.68 10.38 2.30
C SER A 68 0.50 9.66 3.64
N LEU A 69 -0.70 9.16 3.90
CA LEU A 69 -1.04 8.51 5.15
C LEU A 69 -1.49 7.06 4.94
N LEU A 70 -1.10 6.21 5.86
CA LEU A 70 -1.70 4.89 6.06
C LEU A 70 -2.65 4.98 7.26
N ALA A 71 -3.89 4.51 7.11
CA ALA A 71 -4.89 4.58 8.15
C ALA A 71 -5.50 3.21 8.45
N PHE A 72 -5.93 3.03 9.71
CA PHE A 72 -6.62 1.81 10.11
C PHE A 72 -7.92 2.12 10.84
N PHE A 73 -8.98 1.41 10.46
CA PHE A 73 -10.18 1.26 11.27
C PHE A 73 -10.09 -0.01 12.12
N GLU A 74 -10.44 0.07 13.41
CA GLU A 74 -10.50 -1.12 14.26
C GLU A 74 -11.88 -1.76 14.17
N ILE A 75 -11.96 -2.86 13.45
CA ILE A 75 -13.17 -3.68 13.35
C ILE A 75 -13.31 -4.49 14.64
N PRO A 76 -14.50 -4.58 15.25
CA PRO A 76 -14.69 -5.44 16.41
C PRO A 76 -14.23 -6.88 16.13
N ARG A 77 -13.43 -7.42 17.03
CA ARG A 77 -12.83 -8.75 16.87
C ARG A 77 -13.89 -9.80 16.55
N GLY A 78 -13.67 -10.56 15.48
CA GLY A 78 -14.57 -11.60 15.01
C GLY A 78 -15.83 -11.12 14.28
N ALA A 79 -16.02 -9.81 14.10
CA ALA A 79 -17.18 -9.27 13.37
C ALA A 79 -17.08 -9.51 11.86
N GLU A 80 -15.86 -9.51 11.33
CA GLU A 80 -15.62 -9.73 9.90
C GLU A 80 -14.52 -10.79 9.69
N PRO A 81 -14.62 -11.62 8.64
CA PRO A 81 -13.54 -12.53 8.27
C PRO A 81 -12.37 -11.74 7.67
N ARG A 82 -11.17 -12.30 7.76
CA ARG A 82 -10.01 -11.75 7.06
C ARG A 82 -10.25 -11.77 5.55
N ALA A 83 -9.96 -10.66 4.88
CA ALA A 83 -10.10 -10.54 3.44
C ALA A 83 -9.16 -11.52 2.71
N LYS A 84 -9.61 -12.05 1.58
CA LYS A 84 -8.78 -12.84 0.68
C LYS A 84 -7.98 -11.88 -0.21
N ARG A 85 -6.66 -11.88 -0.07
CA ARG A 85 -5.73 -11.07 -0.85
C ARG A 85 -5.93 -11.23 -2.37
N ASP A 86 -6.06 -12.46 -2.84
CA ASP A 86 -6.09 -12.79 -4.26
C ASP A 86 -7.51 -12.81 -4.86
N GLY A 87 -8.51 -12.32 -4.11
CA GLY A 87 -9.88 -12.16 -4.60
C GLY A 87 -10.03 -10.90 -5.46
N ILE A 88 -10.91 -10.95 -6.48
CA ILE A 88 -11.23 -9.76 -7.29
C ILE A 88 -11.76 -8.64 -6.38
N GLY A 89 -11.17 -7.44 -6.50
CA GLY A 89 -11.43 -6.32 -5.59
C GLY A 89 -10.64 -6.37 -4.28
N GLY A 90 -9.89 -7.44 -4.00
CA GLY A 90 -8.96 -7.53 -2.89
C GLY A 90 -7.69 -6.72 -3.15
N MET A 91 -7.02 -6.33 -2.07
CA MET A 91 -5.70 -5.69 -2.15
C MET A 91 -4.62 -6.78 -2.15
N GLN A 92 -3.91 -6.92 -3.25
CA GLN A 92 -2.87 -7.94 -3.41
C GLN A 92 -1.68 -7.65 -2.49
N HIS A 93 -1.18 -6.41 -2.48
CA HIS A 93 -0.18 -5.88 -1.53
C HIS A 93 -0.13 -4.34 -1.59
N VAL A 94 0.58 -3.77 -0.64
CA VAL A 94 0.98 -2.35 -0.65
C VAL A 94 2.49 -2.29 -0.74
N ALA A 95 3.03 -1.60 -1.75
CA ALA A 95 4.45 -1.37 -1.92
C ALA A 95 4.85 0.03 -1.43
N PHE A 96 5.84 0.08 -0.55
CA PHE A 96 6.43 1.30 -0.03
C PHE A 96 7.79 1.55 -0.68
N SER A 97 7.97 2.71 -1.27
CA SER A 97 9.29 3.15 -1.72
C SER A 97 10.15 3.58 -0.54
N THR A 98 11.37 3.09 -0.48
CA THR A 98 12.32 3.38 0.60
C THR A 98 13.67 3.84 0.08
N THR A 99 14.46 4.48 0.93
CA THR A 99 15.89 4.65 0.66
C THR A 99 16.65 3.35 0.91
N VAL A 100 17.84 3.20 0.34
CA VAL A 100 18.71 2.04 0.59
C VAL A 100 18.98 1.85 2.09
N GLN A 101 19.21 2.95 2.81
CA GLN A 101 19.45 2.92 4.26
C GLN A 101 18.20 2.44 5.02
N ASN A 102 17.02 2.97 4.71
CA ASN A 102 15.78 2.59 5.36
C ASN A 102 15.37 1.15 5.01
N PHE A 103 15.67 0.70 3.80
CA PHE A 103 15.46 -0.67 3.36
C PHE A 103 16.29 -1.66 4.20
N ALA A 104 17.57 -1.38 4.41
CA ALA A 104 18.44 -2.19 5.27
C ALA A 104 17.96 -2.18 6.73
N ALA A 105 17.66 -1.00 7.26
CA ALA A 105 17.16 -0.86 8.64
C ALA A 105 15.81 -1.57 8.85
N LEU A 106 14.93 -1.58 7.85
CA LEU A 106 13.68 -2.34 7.93
C LEU A 106 13.92 -3.83 8.02
N GLN A 107 14.84 -4.38 7.23
CA GLN A 107 15.20 -5.81 7.30
C GLN A 107 15.74 -6.19 8.69
N GLU A 108 16.53 -5.31 9.33
CA GLU A 108 17.00 -5.53 10.70
C GLU A 108 15.83 -5.56 11.68
N ARG A 109 14.95 -4.55 11.64
CA ARG A 109 13.75 -4.51 12.52
C ARG A 109 12.81 -5.70 12.31
N LEU A 110 12.63 -6.18 11.08
CA LEU A 110 11.86 -7.40 10.81
C LEU A 110 12.47 -8.63 11.46
N ARG A 111 13.79 -8.81 11.34
CA ARG A 111 14.51 -9.91 11.99
C ARG A 111 14.39 -9.83 13.51
N ASP A 112 14.63 -8.66 14.10
CA ASP A 112 14.58 -8.44 15.55
C ASP A 112 13.16 -8.70 16.12
N ALA A 113 12.13 -8.37 15.32
CA ALA A 113 10.73 -8.64 15.66
C ALA A 113 10.28 -10.08 15.36
N GLY A 114 11.13 -10.92 14.80
CA GLY A 114 10.79 -12.29 14.39
C GLY A 114 9.79 -12.37 13.24
N VAL A 115 9.70 -11.32 12.43
CA VAL A 115 8.82 -11.27 11.26
C VAL A 115 9.55 -11.80 10.03
N ALA A 116 9.05 -12.91 9.49
CA ALA A 116 9.59 -13.50 8.27
C ALA A 116 9.34 -12.58 7.06
N TYR A 117 10.29 -12.54 6.14
CA TYR A 117 10.15 -11.85 4.86
C TYR A 117 10.83 -12.61 3.73
N ASP A 118 10.32 -12.44 2.52
CA ASP A 118 10.89 -12.97 1.28
C ASP A 118 11.75 -11.88 0.62
N GLY A 119 12.90 -12.27 0.12
CA GLY A 119 13.83 -11.35 -0.56
C GLY A 119 15.13 -11.12 0.22
N PRO A 120 15.96 -10.14 -0.23
CA PRO A 120 15.76 -9.22 -1.36
C PRO A 120 15.65 -9.88 -2.73
N LEU A 121 14.72 -9.42 -3.55
CA LEU A 121 14.46 -9.90 -4.89
C LEU A 121 14.58 -8.75 -5.90
N ASP A 122 15.26 -9.01 -7.02
CA ASP A 122 15.26 -8.12 -8.17
C ASP A 122 13.95 -8.31 -8.95
N ILE A 123 12.99 -7.40 -8.80
CA ILE A 123 11.67 -7.49 -9.41
C ILE A 123 11.64 -6.86 -10.79
N LEU A 124 12.29 -5.70 -10.92
CA LEU A 124 12.51 -4.98 -12.18
C LEU A 124 13.99 -4.56 -12.23
N PRO A 125 14.55 -4.26 -13.40
CA PRO A 125 15.92 -3.79 -13.51
C PRO A 125 16.20 -2.59 -12.58
N GLY A 126 17.04 -2.81 -11.56
CA GLY A 126 17.42 -1.79 -10.59
C GLY A 126 16.40 -1.55 -9.45
N LEU A 127 15.33 -2.33 -9.36
CA LEU A 127 14.36 -2.30 -8.27
C LEU A 127 14.48 -3.56 -7.41
N VAL A 128 14.86 -3.38 -6.15
CA VAL A 128 15.02 -4.48 -5.18
C VAL A 128 13.90 -4.42 -4.16
N SER A 129 13.23 -5.55 -3.92
CA SER A 129 12.07 -5.64 -3.03
C SER A 129 12.21 -6.74 -1.98
N ILE A 130 11.56 -6.52 -0.83
CA ILE A 130 11.23 -7.54 0.16
C ILE A 130 9.73 -7.57 0.39
N TYR A 131 9.19 -8.75 0.69
CA TYR A 131 7.77 -8.98 0.98
C TYR A 131 7.58 -9.58 2.35
N PHE A 132 6.64 -9.05 3.12
CA PHE A 132 6.31 -9.52 4.47
C PHE A 132 4.83 -9.30 4.77
N PHE A 133 4.36 -9.80 5.92
CA PHE A 133 2.96 -9.64 6.33
C PHE A 133 2.87 -8.83 7.61
N ASP A 134 1.86 -7.97 7.68
CA ASP A 134 1.47 -7.31 8.91
C ASP A 134 0.68 -8.28 9.83
N PRO A 135 0.38 -7.89 11.09
CA PRO A 135 -0.39 -8.73 12.02
C PRO A 135 -1.81 -9.08 11.54
N ASN A 136 -2.36 -8.30 10.62
CA ASN A 136 -3.69 -8.54 10.05
C ASN A 136 -3.67 -9.49 8.85
N GLY A 137 -2.48 -9.89 8.39
CA GLY A 137 -2.28 -10.69 7.19
C GLY A 137 -2.27 -9.87 5.90
N ILE A 138 -2.10 -8.55 5.99
CA ILE A 138 -1.91 -7.68 4.84
C ILE A 138 -0.49 -7.89 4.32
N ARG A 139 -0.36 -8.22 3.03
CA ARG A 139 0.94 -8.33 2.38
C ARG A 139 1.51 -6.94 2.10
N LEU A 140 2.70 -6.71 2.58
CA LEU A 140 3.46 -5.49 2.39
C LEU A 140 4.69 -5.78 1.53
N GLU A 141 5.07 -4.79 0.75
CA GLU A 141 6.32 -4.76 0.01
C GLU A 141 7.09 -3.51 0.41
N ALA A 142 8.38 -3.64 0.63
CA ALA A 142 9.28 -2.50 0.67
C ALA A 142 10.23 -2.61 -0.51
N CYS A 143 10.39 -1.54 -1.27
CA CYS A 143 11.27 -1.52 -2.42
C CYS A 143 12.23 -0.32 -2.38
N CYS A 144 13.41 -0.50 -2.92
CA CYS A 144 14.39 0.57 -3.12
C CYS A 144 15.06 0.46 -4.50
N GLU A 145 15.60 1.58 -4.94
CA GLU A 145 16.33 1.71 -6.20
C GLU A 145 17.78 2.12 -5.91
N PRO A 146 18.68 1.16 -5.64
CA PRO A 146 20.05 1.47 -5.18
C PRO A 146 20.82 2.45 -6.07
N ALA A 147 20.62 2.41 -7.38
CA ALA A 147 21.30 3.29 -8.33
C ALA A 147 20.75 4.73 -8.35
N LYS A 148 19.56 5.00 -7.78
CA LYS A 148 18.91 6.33 -7.80
C LYS A 148 19.05 7.10 -6.51
N GLY A 149 19.64 6.49 -5.47
CA GLY A 149 19.86 7.13 -4.16
C GLY A 149 18.56 7.45 -3.43
N GLU A 150 18.46 8.65 -2.83
CA GLU A 150 17.36 9.02 -1.95
C GLU A 150 16.09 9.54 -2.66
N LYS A 151 16.13 9.75 -3.97
CA LYS A 151 14.98 10.25 -4.74
C LYS A 151 14.42 9.15 -5.63
N PRO A 152 13.43 8.40 -5.14
CA PRO A 152 12.81 7.38 -5.96
C PRO A 152 12.08 8.03 -7.14
N GLY A 153 12.45 7.65 -8.33
CA GLY A 153 11.74 8.00 -9.56
C GLY A 153 10.73 6.92 -9.90
N VAL A 154 9.81 6.59 -8.97
CA VAL A 154 8.93 5.41 -9.08
C VAL A 154 8.23 5.31 -10.44
N VAL A 155 7.65 6.42 -10.93
CA VAL A 155 7.00 6.41 -12.24
C VAL A 155 8.01 6.20 -13.36
N GLU A 156 9.20 6.80 -13.25
CA GLU A 156 10.23 6.70 -14.28
C GLU A 156 10.88 5.31 -14.33
N SER A 157 11.02 4.66 -13.17
CA SER A 157 11.61 3.32 -13.11
C SER A 157 10.75 2.22 -13.72
N VAL A 158 9.42 2.41 -13.71
CA VAL A 158 8.48 1.43 -14.32
C VAL A 158 7.99 1.84 -15.71
N ARG A 159 8.41 3.03 -16.18
CA ARG A 159 7.98 3.54 -17.49
C ARG A 159 8.56 2.69 -18.61
N GLN A 160 7.73 2.28 -19.51
CA GLN A 160 8.10 1.61 -20.75
C GLN A 160 7.77 2.49 -21.96
N THR A 161 8.24 2.13 -23.12
CA THR A 161 7.92 2.82 -24.38
C THR A 161 6.48 2.53 -24.80
N ARG A 162 5.94 3.41 -25.69
CA ARG A 162 4.61 3.18 -26.27
C ARG A 162 4.51 1.90 -27.08
N ASP A 163 5.59 1.49 -27.72
CA ASP A 163 5.58 0.31 -28.59
C ASP A 163 5.58 -0.97 -27.76
N GLU A 164 6.37 -1.03 -26.67
CA GLU A 164 6.32 -2.13 -25.71
C GLU A 164 4.93 -2.26 -25.06
N ALA A 165 4.34 -1.15 -24.60
CA ALA A 165 3.00 -1.16 -24.03
C ALA A 165 1.92 -1.55 -25.05
N ARG A 166 2.08 -1.15 -26.33
CA ARG A 166 1.13 -1.48 -27.39
C ARG A 166 1.06 -2.98 -27.61
N GLU A 167 2.20 -3.66 -27.72
CA GLU A 167 2.27 -5.09 -27.95
C GLU A 167 1.48 -5.85 -26.87
N GLU A 168 1.71 -5.52 -25.59
CA GLU A 168 0.97 -6.14 -24.48
C GLU A 168 -0.52 -5.79 -24.52
N MET A 169 -0.87 -4.52 -24.71
CA MET A 169 -2.27 -4.09 -24.73
C MET A 169 -3.05 -4.70 -25.90
N GLU A 170 -2.43 -4.88 -27.05
CA GLU A 170 -3.05 -5.53 -28.22
C GLU A 170 -3.32 -7.02 -27.99
N SER A 171 -2.58 -7.68 -27.10
CA SER A 171 -2.85 -9.05 -26.69
C SER A 171 -4.18 -9.19 -25.90
N VAL A 172 -4.64 -8.11 -25.26
CA VAL A 172 -5.93 -8.03 -24.58
C VAL A 172 -7.02 -7.70 -25.58
N ASP A 173 -6.91 -6.59 -26.28
CA ASP A 173 -7.82 -6.14 -27.35
C ASP A 173 -7.17 -5.06 -28.24
N ALA A 174 -6.96 -5.41 -29.50
CA ALA A 174 -6.27 -4.50 -30.45
C ALA A 174 -7.05 -3.21 -30.77
N GLY A 175 -8.37 -3.24 -30.73
CA GLY A 175 -9.21 -2.05 -30.97
C GLY A 175 -9.14 -1.07 -29.80
N TRP A 176 -9.29 -1.62 -28.59
CA TRP A 176 -9.15 -0.86 -27.36
C TRP A 176 -7.74 -0.27 -27.21
N ALA A 177 -6.68 -1.05 -27.46
CA ALA A 177 -5.30 -0.61 -27.36
C ALA A 177 -5.04 0.63 -28.25
N ARG A 178 -5.39 0.55 -29.54
CA ARG A 178 -5.24 1.69 -30.48
C ARG A 178 -5.97 2.93 -30.00
N THR A 179 -7.22 2.78 -29.57
CA THR A 179 -8.04 3.89 -29.10
C THR A 179 -7.44 4.53 -27.84
N THR A 180 -7.04 3.72 -26.87
CA THR A 180 -6.46 4.18 -25.59
C THR A 180 -5.16 4.95 -25.82
N ILE A 181 -4.28 4.44 -26.66
CA ILE A 181 -3.00 5.10 -26.98
C ILE A 181 -3.23 6.41 -27.72
N ALA A 182 -4.13 6.43 -28.71
CA ALA A 182 -4.45 7.62 -29.49
C ALA A 182 -5.07 8.76 -28.64
N GLN A 183 -5.86 8.41 -27.64
CA GLN A 183 -6.48 9.36 -26.69
C GLN A 183 -5.52 9.81 -25.56
N GLY A 184 -4.26 9.38 -25.57
CA GLY A 184 -3.28 9.75 -24.56
C GLY A 184 -3.47 9.01 -23.22
N GLY A 185 -4.14 7.88 -23.23
CA GLY A 185 -4.30 7.01 -22.07
C GLY A 185 -2.99 6.31 -21.64
N PHE A 186 -1.99 6.34 -22.53
CA PHE A 186 -0.62 5.92 -22.22
C PHE A 186 0.36 7.09 -22.45
N LYS A 187 1.25 7.33 -21.46
CA LYS A 187 2.22 8.45 -21.46
C LYS A 187 3.64 7.95 -21.32
#